data_100d710d7250aa1c080aa9fc07613796
#
_entry.id   100d710d7250aa1c080aa9fc07613796
#
_cell.length_a   1.000
_cell.length_b   1.000
_cell.length_c   1.000
_cell.angle_alpha   90.00
_cell.angle_beta   90.00
_cell.angle_gamma   90.00
#
_symmetry.space_group_name_H-M   'P 1'
#
loop_
_entity.id
_entity.type
_entity.pdbx_description
1 polymer ?
#
loop_
_entity_poly.entity_id
_entity_poly.type
_entity_poly.pdbx_seq_one_letter_code
_entity_poly.pdbx_strand_id
1 'polypeptide(L)'
;MPPLIAVPPPIEDLPVAKSHDFPSTENWPLVSLLTVISLLSMWWLATNKGWLPPLWLPSPEAVGKAYLASLRGELQGGRTLFDHFLWSFGRVVIAFVLASATAIPVGLLMGVSRLARSVFDPIIEFYRPLPPLAYLPLIVIWFGIDETAKILLIYLACFAPLAVSARAGARSASLEQIHAAQSLGASRCQVLFHVILPAALPEILTGMRIAIGFGWTTLVAAELIAATVGLGQLVMNASNFLRTDIVLMGILVIGVVAWVFDLGMRRVEHHFVPWKGRV
;
A
#
# COMPACT_ATOMS: atom_id res chain seq x y z
N MET A 1 58.45 -27.68 18.55
CA MET A 1 58.15 -26.27 18.28
C MET A 1 56.89 -26.25 17.44
N PRO A 2 55.77 -25.66 17.90
CA PRO A 2 54.61 -25.48 17.06
C PRO A 2 54.88 -24.38 16.00
N PRO A 3 54.32 -24.47 14.80
CA PRO A 3 54.52 -23.48 13.76
C PRO A 3 53.94 -22.12 14.18
N LEU A 4 54.70 -21.05 13.96
CA LEU A 4 54.29 -19.66 14.15
C LEU A 4 53.08 -19.38 13.25
N ILE A 5 51.93 -19.09 13.86
CA ILE A 5 50.73 -18.61 13.15
C ILE A 5 51.10 -17.25 12.57
N ALA A 6 51.16 -17.16 11.23
CA ALA A 6 51.35 -15.88 10.54
C ALA A 6 50.21 -14.94 10.89
N VAL A 7 50.57 -13.79 11.48
CA VAL A 7 49.60 -12.70 11.75
C VAL A 7 49.11 -12.17 10.40
N PRO A 8 47.81 -12.12 10.12
CA PRO A 8 47.30 -11.54 8.88
C PRO A 8 47.72 -10.05 8.78
N PRO A 9 47.97 -9.54 7.57
CA PRO A 9 48.32 -8.13 7.37
C PRO A 9 47.25 -7.20 7.91
N PRO A 10 47.63 -5.98 8.36
CA PRO A 10 46.66 -4.99 8.86
C PRO A 10 45.62 -4.67 7.77
N ILE A 11 44.38 -4.51 8.20
CA ILE A 11 43.19 -4.27 7.35
C ILE A 11 43.28 -2.98 6.52
N GLU A 12 44.23 -2.11 6.82
CA GLU A 12 44.43 -0.81 6.14
C GLU A 12 44.90 -0.94 4.67
N ASP A 13 45.42 -2.10 4.24
CA ASP A 13 45.91 -2.31 2.87
C ASP A 13 44.91 -2.98 1.90
N LEU A 14 43.67 -3.19 2.33
CA LEU A 14 42.64 -3.67 1.42
C LEU A 14 42.24 -2.54 0.46
N PRO A 15 42.32 -2.74 -0.88
CA PRO A 15 41.85 -1.73 -1.80
C PRO A 15 40.37 -1.47 -1.52
N VAL A 16 40.04 -0.25 -1.03
CA VAL A 16 38.67 0.21 -0.92
C VAL A 16 38.05 0.01 -2.28
N ALA A 17 37.06 -0.91 -2.38
CA ALA A 17 36.33 -1.15 -3.60
C ALA A 17 35.80 0.24 -4.05
N LYS A 18 36.29 0.70 -5.22
CA LYS A 18 35.81 1.96 -5.82
C LYS A 18 34.29 1.85 -5.83
N SER A 19 33.60 2.77 -5.15
CA SER A 19 32.17 2.91 -5.27
C SER A 19 31.86 2.94 -6.77
N HIS A 20 31.11 1.95 -7.25
CA HIS A 20 30.60 2.03 -8.60
C HIS A 20 29.76 3.29 -8.64
N ASP A 21 30.24 4.32 -9.31
CA ASP A 21 29.46 5.50 -9.66
C ASP A 21 28.32 5.02 -10.58
N PHE A 22 27.18 4.72 -9.97
CA PHE A 22 25.96 4.54 -10.74
C PHE A 22 25.71 5.88 -11.44
N PRO A 23 25.48 5.87 -12.76
CA PRO A 23 25.24 7.11 -13.50
C PRO A 23 24.14 7.90 -12.82
N SER A 24 24.41 9.16 -12.51
CA SER A 24 23.47 10.07 -11.87
C SER A 24 22.16 10.11 -12.64
N THR A 25 21.04 10.03 -11.91
CA THR A 25 19.67 9.94 -12.46
C THR A 25 19.18 11.26 -13.12
N GLU A 26 20.07 12.13 -13.56
CA GLU A 26 19.74 13.51 -13.89
C GLU A 26 18.93 13.73 -15.19
N ASN A 27 18.77 12.75 -16.06
CA ASN A 27 18.12 13.00 -17.38
C ASN A 27 16.99 12.01 -17.75
N TRP A 28 16.34 11.40 -16.76
CA TRP A 28 15.33 10.37 -17.02
C TRP A 28 13.88 10.85 -17.22
N PRO A 29 13.45 12.08 -16.88
CA PRO A 29 12.06 12.50 -17.11
C PRO A 29 11.69 12.50 -18.61
N LEU A 30 12.64 12.83 -19.49
CA LEU A 30 12.42 12.74 -20.94
C LEU A 30 12.26 11.29 -21.42
N VAL A 31 13.07 10.37 -20.90
CA VAL A 31 12.98 8.94 -21.24
C VAL A 31 11.63 8.40 -20.77
N SER A 32 11.22 8.71 -19.55
CA SER A 32 9.92 8.30 -19.00
C SER A 32 8.76 8.87 -19.84
N LEU A 33 8.83 10.13 -20.24
CA LEU A 33 7.81 10.76 -21.07
C LEU A 33 7.75 10.09 -22.46
N LEU A 34 8.91 9.86 -23.10
CA LEU A 34 8.99 9.16 -24.38
C LEU A 34 8.44 7.74 -24.30
N THR A 35 8.71 7.03 -23.22
CA THR A 35 8.15 5.69 -22.99
C THR A 35 6.64 5.72 -22.91
N VAL A 36 6.05 6.64 -22.12
CA VAL A 36 4.60 6.79 -22.02
C VAL A 36 3.97 7.14 -23.36
N ILE A 37 4.54 8.11 -24.08
CA ILE A 37 4.07 8.50 -25.41
C ILE A 37 4.16 7.33 -26.40
N SER A 38 5.26 6.59 -26.39
CA SER A 38 5.45 5.41 -27.24
C SER A 38 4.38 4.34 -26.96
N LEU A 39 4.12 4.01 -25.68
CA LEU A 39 3.10 3.05 -25.30
C LEU A 39 1.69 3.49 -25.71
N LEU A 40 1.34 4.76 -25.50
CA LEU A 40 0.05 5.31 -25.94
C LEU A 40 -0.10 5.32 -27.45
N SER A 41 0.96 5.66 -28.18
CA SER A 41 0.99 5.65 -29.64
C SER A 41 0.86 4.23 -30.19
N MET A 42 1.55 3.27 -29.58
CA MET A 42 1.46 1.86 -29.96
C MET A 42 0.04 1.31 -29.71
N TRP A 43 -0.57 1.63 -28.57
CA TRP A 43 -1.95 1.29 -28.27
C TRP A 43 -2.90 1.88 -29.31
N TRP A 44 -2.79 3.17 -29.60
CA TRP A 44 -3.62 3.85 -30.59
C TRP A 44 -3.47 3.24 -31.98
N LEU A 45 -2.23 2.98 -32.43
CA LEU A 45 -1.96 2.35 -33.73
C LEU A 45 -2.52 0.93 -33.81
N ALA A 46 -2.34 0.12 -32.80
CA ALA A 46 -2.79 -1.27 -32.78
C ALA A 46 -4.31 -1.38 -32.87
N THR A 47 -5.04 -0.48 -32.23
CA THR A 47 -6.51 -0.48 -32.22
C THR A 47 -7.10 0.17 -33.46
N ASN A 48 -6.57 1.30 -33.94
CA ASN A 48 -7.13 1.99 -35.09
C ASN A 48 -6.79 1.34 -36.43
N LYS A 49 -5.67 0.57 -36.51
CA LYS A 49 -5.37 -0.25 -37.69
C LYS A 49 -6.10 -1.60 -37.72
N GLY A 50 -6.91 -1.89 -36.72
CA GLY A 50 -7.69 -3.12 -36.66
C GLY A 50 -6.85 -4.39 -36.40
N TRP A 51 -5.63 -4.27 -35.87
CA TRP A 51 -4.80 -5.43 -35.55
C TRP A 51 -5.38 -6.24 -34.39
N LEU A 52 -6.11 -5.56 -33.49
CA LEU A 52 -6.78 -6.18 -32.36
C LEU A 52 -8.28 -5.87 -32.40
N PRO A 53 -9.16 -6.86 -32.21
CA PRO A 53 -10.60 -6.62 -32.10
C PRO A 53 -10.91 -5.73 -30.90
N PRO A 54 -11.94 -4.84 -30.97
CA PRO A 54 -12.33 -3.95 -29.88
C PRO A 54 -12.71 -4.67 -28.58
N LEU A 55 -13.13 -5.96 -28.69
CA LEU A 55 -13.43 -6.82 -27.55
C LEU A 55 -12.18 -7.14 -26.71
N TRP A 56 -11.01 -7.25 -27.34
CA TRP A 56 -9.75 -7.55 -26.65
C TRP A 56 -9.06 -6.29 -26.15
N LEU A 57 -8.99 -5.27 -27.02
CA LEU A 57 -8.39 -4.00 -26.68
C LEU A 57 -9.18 -2.85 -27.32
N PRO A 58 -10.00 -2.12 -26.56
CA PRO A 58 -10.74 -0.95 -27.07
C PRO A 58 -9.80 0.19 -27.40
N SER A 59 -10.20 1.05 -28.35
CA SER A 59 -9.42 2.22 -28.70
C SER A 59 -9.42 3.26 -27.56
N PRO A 60 -8.37 4.11 -27.47
CA PRO A 60 -8.34 5.20 -26.51
C PRO A 60 -9.57 6.10 -26.55
N GLU A 61 -10.11 6.34 -27.76
CA GLU A 61 -11.32 7.14 -27.96
C GLU A 61 -12.57 6.46 -27.38
N ALA A 62 -12.68 5.14 -27.50
CA ALA A 62 -13.80 4.38 -26.92
C ALA A 62 -13.74 4.45 -25.39
N VAL A 63 -12.54 4.31 -24.80
CA VAL A 63 -12.32 4.46 -23.36
C VAL A 63 -12.65 5.89 -22.90
N GLY A 64 -12.25 6.90 -23.64
CA GLY A 64 -12.58 8.30 -23.35
C GLY A 64 -14.09 8.58 -23.40
N LYS A 65 -14.80 8.01 -24.39
CA LYS A 65 -16.28 8.10 -24.45
C LYS A 65 -16.95 7.40 -23.28
N ALA A 66 -16.47 6.21 -22.90
CA ALA A 66 -16.96 5.47 -21.73
C ALA A 66 -16.76 6.28 -20.44
N TYR A 67 -15.63 6.97 -20.30
CA TYR A 67 -15.35 7.85 -19.16
C TYR A 67 -16.36 9.01 -19.09
N LEU A 68 -16.60 9.71 -20.20
CA LEU A 68 -17.56 10.82 -20.25
C LEU A 68 -19.00 10.34 -19.99
N ALA A 69 -19.40 9.20 -20.55
CA ALA A 69 -20.71 8.60 -20.29
C ALA A 69 -20.87 8.20 -18.79
N SER A 70 -19.80 7.69 -18.20
CA SER A 70 -19.78 7.35 -16.76
C SER A 70 -19.92 8.56 -15.85
N LEU A 71 -19.33 9.69 -16.21
CA LEU A 71 -19.50 10.94 -15.45
C LEU A 71 -20.94 11.46 -15.49
N ARG A 72 -21.65 11.23 -16.61
CA ARG A 72 -23.06 11.65 -16.78
C ARG A 72 -24.07 10.66 -16.19
N GLY A 73 -23.64 9.52 -15.69
CA GLY A 73 -24.54 8.48 -15.23
C GLY A 73 -25.30 7.75 -16.33
N GLU A 74 -24.80 7.79 -17.58
CA GLU A 74 -25.41 7.15 -18.74
C GLU A 74 -25.12 5.65 -18.83
N LEU A 75 -24.28 5.11 -17.90
CA LEU A 75 -23.98 3.68 -17.82
C LEU A 75 -25.09 2.92 -17.11
N GLN A 76 -25.07 1.59 -17.25
CA GLN A 76 -26.05 0.70 -16.61
C GLN A 76 -26.12 0.97 -15.09
N GLY A 77 -27.36 1.17 -14.59
CA GLY A 77 -27.63 1.45 -13.18
C GLY A 77 -27.81 2.91 -12.83
N GLY A 78 -27.64 3.85 -13.78
CA GLY A 78 -27.94 5.29 -13.59
C GLY A 78 -27.04 6.00 -12.56
N ARG A 79 -25.98 5.36 -12.07
CA ARG A 79 -25.04 5.92 -11.11
C ARG A 79 -23.85 6.56 -11.82
N THR A 80 -23.38 7.67 -11.28
CA THR A 80 -22.20 8.37 -11.81
C THR A 80 -20.92 7.69 -11.37
N LEU A 81 -19.83 7.92 -12.11
CA LEU A 81 -18.49 7.50 -11.72
C LEU A 81 -18.10 8.05 -10.34
N PHE A 82 -18.58 9.25 -10.01
CA PHE A 82 -18.32 9.89 -8.73
C PHE A 82 -18.99 9.14 -7.57
N ASP A 83 -20.20 8.60 -7.76
CA ASP A 83 -20.87 7.77 -6.75
C ASP A 83 -20.07 6.48 -6.49
N HIS A 84 -19.63 5.79 -7.56
CA HIS A 84 -18.79 4.60 -7.43
C HIS A 84 -17.47 4.91 -6.71
N PHE A 85 -16.84 6.03 -7.04
CA PHE A 85 -15.63 6.50 -6.37
C PHE A 85 -15.86 6.77 -4.87
N LEU A 86 -16.90 7.50 -4.51
CA LEU A 86 -17.18 7.84 -3.11
C LEU A 86 -17.40 6.60 -2.24
N TRP A 87 -18.13 5.61 -2.73
CA TRP A 87 -18.34 4.37 -2.01
C TRP A 87 -17.03 3.58 -1.83
N SER A 88 -16.25 3.41 -2.89
CA SER A 88 -14.96 2.72 -2.82
C SER A 88 -13.98 3.44 -1.90
N PHE A 89 -13.86 4.75 -2.05
CA PHE A 89 -12.98 5.58 -1.25
C PHE A 89 -13.37 5.57 0.24
N GLY A 90 -14.67 5.70 0.53
CA GLY A 90 -15.19 5.65 1.90
C GLY A 90 -14.85 4.33 2.60
N ARG A 91 -15.04 3.18 1.93
CA ARG A 91 -14.68 1.85 2.46
C ARG A 91 -13.20 1.76 2.83
N VAL A 92 -12.32 2.18 1.92
CA VAL A 92 -10.86 2.14 2.18
C VAL A 92 -10.48 3.03 3.33
N VAL A 93 -10.98 4.27 3.35
CA VAL A 93 -10.63 5.25 4.40
C VAL A 93 -11.10 4.76 5.77
N ILE A 94 -12.36 4.32 5.89
CA ILE A 94 -12.89 3.79 7.15
C ILE A 94 -12.06 2.59 7.63
N ALA A 95 -11.84 1.60 6.77
CA ALA A 95 -11.08 0.40 7.11
C ALA A 95 -9.64 0.73 7.50
N PHE A 96 -8.97 1.63 6.75
CA PHE A 96 -7.59 2.04 7.00
C PHE A 96 -7.44 2.83 8.30
N VAL A 97 -8.36 3.73 8.60
CA VAL A 97 -8.36 4.50 9.87
C VAL A 97 -8.56 3.55 11.05
N LEU A 98 -9.52 2.62 10.97
CA LEU A 98 -9.73 1.61 12.01
C LEU A 98 -8.52 0.70 12.18
N ALA A 99 -7.92 0.25 11.07
CA ALA A 99 -6.70 -0.56 11.11
C ALA A 99 -5.54 0.22 11.73
N SER A 100 -5.35 1.48 11.36
CA SER A 100 -4.29 2.33 11.92
C SER A 100 -4.49 2.56 13.41
N ALA A 101 -5.72 2.86 13.83
CA ALA A 101 -6.05 3.11 15.24
C ALA A 101 -5.83 1.89 16.15
N THR A 102 -5.93 0.67 15.60
CA THR A 102 -5.77 -0.57 16.37
C THR A 102 -4.41 -1.23 16.17
N ALA A 103 -3.92 -1.33 14.93
CA ALA A 103 -2.67 -2.02 14.61
C ALA A 103 -1.42 -1.26 15.10
N ILE A 104 -1.42 0.08 15.03
CA ILE A 104 -0.27 0.86 15.50
C ILE A 104 -0.05 0.69 16.99
N PRO A 105 -1.05 0.88 17.89
CA PRO A 105 -0.87 0.60 19.32
C PRO A 105 -0.47 -0.86 19.61
N VAL A 106 -1.11 -1.84 18.94
CA VAL A 106 -0.74 -3.24 19.10
C VAL A 106 0.71 -3.48 18.70
N GLY A 107 1.14 -2.98 17.54
CA GLY A 107 2.52 -3.11 17.06
C GLY A 107 3.54 -2.45 18.00
N LEU A 108 3.27 -1.24 18.49
CA LEU A 108 4.10 -0.56 19.48
C LEU A 108 4.21 -1.39 20.78
N LEU A 109 3.09 -1.90 21.31
CA LEU A 109 3.07 -2.76 22.48
C LEU A 109 3.89 -4.04 22.25
N MET A 110 3.80 -4.67 21.08
CA MET A 110 4.62 -5.83 20.72
C MET A 110 6.10 -5.50 20.62
N GLY A 111 6.44 -4.25 20.27
CA GLY A 111 7.81 -3.75 20.26
C GLY A 111 8.43 -3.68 21.65
N VAL A 112 7.69 -3.17 22.64
CA VAL A 112 8.19 -2.89 24.00
C VAL A 112 7.88 -3.97 25.04
N SER A 113 6.88 -4.84 24.80
CA SER A 113 6.43 -5.86 25.76
C SER A 113 6.62 -7.28 25.23
N ARG A 114 7.36 -8.10 25.98
CA ARG A 114 7.51 -9.54 25.67
C ARG A 114 6.18 -10.29 25.70
N LEU A 115 5.31 -9.96 26.68
CA LEU A 115 3.99 -10.58 26.82
C LEU A 115 3.11 -10.26 25.60
N ALA A 116 2.99 -8.99 25.23
CA ALA A 116 2.20 -8.58 24.07
C ALA A 116 2.70 -9.28 22.80
N ARG A 117 4.02 -9.39 22.64
CA ARG A 117 4.61 -10.12 21.51
C ARG A 117 4.19 -11.59 21.51
N SER A 118 4.35 -12.29 22.64
CA SER A 118 4.02 -13.72 22.73
C SER A 118 2.54 -14.02 22.43
N VAL A 119 1.64 -13.04 22.68
CA VAL A 119 0.20 -13.18 22.41
C VAL A 119 -0.13 -12.86 20.94
N PHE A 120 0.37 -11.74 20.41
CA PHE A 120 -0.07 -11.25 19.10
C PHE A 120 0.78 -11.78 17.93
N ASP A 121 2.09 -12.06 18.13
CA ASP A 121 2.97 -12.55 17.06
C ASP A 121 2.43 -13.82 16.39
N PRO A 122 2.05 -14.90 17.11
CA PRO A 122 1.62 -16.11 16.44
C PRO A 122 0.34 -15.91 15.64
N ILE A 123 -0.55 -15.03 16.09
CA ILE A 123 -1.81 -14.73 15.37
C ILE A 123 -1.50 -13.94 14.09
N ILE A 124 -0.69 -12.88 14.18
CA ILE A 124 -0.36 -12.01 13.05
C ILE A 124 0.48 -12.78 12.02
N GLU A 125 1.50 -13.52 12.44
CA GLU A 125 2.35 -14.30 11.54
C GLU A 125 1.59 -15.44 10.85
N PHE A 126 0.55 -15.98 11.48
CA PHE A 126 -0.30 -17.01 10.89
C PHE A 126 -1.19 -16.44 9.79
N TYR A 127 -1.91 -15.33 10.03
CA TYR A 127 -2.87 -14.84 9.05
C TYR A 127 -2.27 -13.90 8.01
N ARG A 128 -1.15 -13.24 8.29
CA ARG A 128 -0.49 -12.29 7.38
C ARG A 128 -0.22 -12.84 5.97
N PRO A 129 0.27 -14.09 5.78
CA PRO A 129 0.50 -14.65 4.45
C PRO A 129 -0.80 -15.11 3.76
N LEU A 130 -1.93 -15.17 4.45
CA LEU A 130 -3.18 -15.62 3.85
C LEU A 130 -3.72 -14.53 2.91
N PRO A 131 -4.03 -14.86 1.64
CA PRO A 131 -4.69 -13.91 0.75
C PRO A 131 -6.03 -13.46 1.35
N PRO A 132 -6.34 -12.16 1.42
CA PRO A 132 -7.60 -11.67 1.97
C PRO A 132 -8.84 -12.31 1.34
N LEU A 133 -8.80 -12.62 0.05
CA LEU A 133 -9.89 -13.31 -0.65
C LEU A 133 -10.16 -14.73 -0.14
N ALA A 134 -9.16 -15.41 0.46
CA ALA A 134 -9.34 -16.78 0.94
C ALA A 134 -10.32 -16.86 2.11
N TYR A 135 -10.40 -15.83 2.95
CA TYR A 135 -11.34 -15.79 4.08
C TYR A 135 -12.57 -14.91 3.83
N LEU A 136 -12.72 -14.30 2.64
CA LEU A 136 -13.92 -13.55 2.27
C LEU A 136 -15.21 -14.37 2.41
N PRO A 137 -15.30 -15.66 1.95
CA PRO A 137 -16.51 -16.43 2.12
C PRO A 137 -16.92 -16.60 3.58
N LEU A 138 -15.95 -16.78 4.49
CA LEU A 138 -16.20 -16.90 5.90
C LEU A 138 -16.74 -15.58 6.51
N ILE A 139 -16.17 -14.46 6.11
CA ILE A 139 -16.65 -13.14 6.53
C ILE A 139 -18.08 -12.90 6.04
N VAL A 140 -18.39 -13.28 4.79
CA VAL A 140 -19.75 -13.17 4.23
C VAL A 140 -20.75 -14.07 4.96
N ILE A 141 -20.35 -15.27 5.38
CA ILE A 141 -21.21 -16.17 6.17
C ILE A 141 -21.51 -15.55 7.53
N TRP A 142 -20.55 -14.90 8.18
CA TRP A 142 -20.71 -14.35 9.52
C TRP A 142 -21.41 -12.99 9.54
N PHE A 143 -21.12 -12.12 8.59
CA PHE A 143 -21.55 -10.72 8.56
C PHE A 143 -22.49 -10.35 7.42
N GLY A 144 -22.81 -11.31 6.54
CA GLY A 144 -23.62 -11.03 5.34
C GLY A 144 -22.83 -10.36 4.22
N ILE A 145 -23.56 -10.00 3.13
CA ILE A 145 -23.00 -9.31 1.95
C ILE A 145 -23.00 -7.77 2.15
N ASP A 146 -23.04 -7.31 3.38
CA ASP A 146 -23.15 -5.89 3.72
C ASP A 146 -21.82 -5.14 3.68
N GLU A 147 -21.89 -3.82 3.92
CA GLU A 147 -20.71 -2.95 3.98
C GLU A 147 -19.72 -3.37 5.07
N THR A 148 -20.22 -3.93 6.18
CA THR A 148 -19.41 -4.43 7.30
C THR A 148 -18.42 -5.50 6.85
N ALA A 149 -18.87 -6.46 6.01
CA ALA A 149 -18.01 -7.52 5.52
C ALA A 149 -16.85 -6.98 4.66
N LYS A 150 -17.13 -6.00 3.79
CA LYS A 150 -16.14 -5.35 2.92
C LYS A 150 -15.13 -4.55 3.73
N ILE A 151 -15.60 -3.72 4.67
CA ILE A 151 -14.75 -2.91 5.56
C ILE A 151 -13.88 -3.81 6.43
N LEU A 152 -14.44 -4.90 7.00
CA LEU A 152 -13.68 -5.85 7.81
C LEU A 152 -12.58 -6.55 7.00
N LEU A 153 -12.88 -6.93 5.75
CA LEU A 153 -11.89 -7.56 4.87
C LEU A 153 -10.70 -6.64 4.59
N ILE A 154 -10.99 -5.37 4.25
CA ILE A 154 -9.96 -4.36 4.00
C ILE A 154 -9.19 -4.05 5.29
N TYR A 155 -9.89 -3.94 6.43
CA TYR A 155 -9.29 -3.75 7.74
C TYR A 155 -8.26 -4.84 8.06
N LEU A 156 -8.62 -6.11 7.91
CA LEU A 156 -7.70 -7.24 8.16
C LEU A 156 -6.50 -7.21 7.21
N ALA A 157 -6.69 -6.85 5.94
CA ALA A 157 -5.59 -6.72 4.98
C ALA A 157 -4.60 -5.61 5.37
N CYS A 158 -5.09 -4.50 5.94
CA CYS A 158 -4.27 -3.38 6.40
C CYS A 158 -3.61 -3.64 7.76
N PHE A 159 -4.26 -4.39 8.65
CA PHE A 159 -3.85 -4.55 10.06
C PHE A 159 -2.46 -5.19 10.20
N ALA A 160 -2.21 -6.32 9.51
CA ALA A 160 -0.97 -7.05 9.66
C ALA A 160 0.27 -6.25 9.25
N PRO A 161 0.35 -5.63 8.05
CA PRO A 161 1.51 -4.84 7.67
C PRO A 161 1.72 -3.64 8.59
N LEU A 162 0.64 -2.99 9.06
CA LEU A 162 0.73 -1.89 10.02
C LEU A 162 1.28 -2.33 11.37
N ALA A 163 0.78 -3.43 11.95
CA ALA A 163 1.23 -3.94 13.24
C ALA A 163 2.72 -4.35 13.19
N VAL A 164 3.13 -5.02 12.11
CA VAL A 164 4.53 -5.44 11.91
C VAL A 164 5.45 -4.23 11.76
N SER A 165 5.07 -3.23 10.97
CA SER A 165 5.86 -2.01 10.79
C SER A 165 5.94 -1.18 12.08
N ALA A 166 4.84 -1.04 12.82
CA ALA A 166 4.84 -0.36 14.11
C ALA A 166 5.72 -1.09 15.15
N ARG A 167 5.71 -2.44 15.15
CA ARG A 167 6.62 -3.24 15.96
C ARG A 167 8.08 -3.02 15.58
N ALA A 168 8.40 -3.02 14.30
CA ALA A 168 9.75 -2.76 13.81
C ALA A 168 10.21 -1.34 14.22
N GLY A 169 9.35 -0.35 14.03
CA GLY A 169 9.61 1.03 14.44
C GLY A 169 9.81 1.19 15.94
N ALA A 170 9.02 0.49 16.79
CA ALA A 170 9.23 0.54 18.24
C ALA A 170 10.60 0.00 18.68
N ARG A 171 11.24 -0.84 17.85
CA ARG A 171 12.58 -1.39 18.10
C ARG A 171 13.71 -0.57 17.49
N SER A 172 13.42 0.44 16.69
CA SER A 172 14.46 1.32 16.12
C SER A 172 15.04 2.29 17.13
N ALA A 173 14.32 2.56 18.24
CA ALA A 173 14.85 3.35 19.35
C ALA A 173 16.04 2.64 20.01
N SER A 174 17.20 3.32 20.10
CA SER A 174 18.40 2.74 20.70
C SER A 174 18.25 2.58 22.21
N LEU A 175 18.90 1.55 22.77
CA LEU A 175 18.90 1.33 24.22
C LEU A 175 19.53 2.52 24.96
N GLU A 176 20.51 3.19 24.34
CA GLU A 176 21.18 4.38 24.88
C GLU A 176 20.20 5.53 25.05
N GLN A 177 19.35 5.80 24.03
CA GLN A 177 18.31 6.84 24.13
C GLN A 177 17.29 6.53 25.23
N ILE A 178 16.90 5.27 25.37
CA ILE A 178 15.96 4.82 26.40
C ILE A 178 16.59 4.98 27.80
N HIS A 179 17.83 4.53 27.98
CA HIS A 179 18.52 4.62 29.25
C HIS A 179 18.84 6.08 29.64
N ALA A 180 19.21 6.93 28.66
CA ALA A 180 19.42 8.36 28.91
C ALA A 180 18.14 9.03 29.43
N ALA A 181 16.99 8.76 28.80
CA ALA A 181 15.72 9.31 29.27
C ALA A 181 15.35 8.79 30.68
N GLN A 182 15.60 7.51 30.97
CA GLN A 182 15.36 6.93 32.30
C GLN A 182 16.28 7.52 33.36
N SER A 183 17.54 7.78 33.04
CA SER A 183 18.50 8.41 33.94
C SER A 183 18.11 9.85 34.32
N LEU A 184 17.36 10.52 33.43
CA LEU A 184 16.76 11.84 33.69
C LEU A 184 15.41 11.73 34.46
N GLY A 185 15.01 10.52 34.89
CA GLY A 185 13.79 10.31 35.67
C GLY A 185 12.52 10.13 34.84
N ALA A 186 12.63 9.90 33.53
CA ALA A 186 11.45 9.68 32.69
C ALA A 186 10.72 8.39 33.07
N SER A 187 9.39 8.48 33.24
CA SER A 187 8.51 7.34 33.43
C SER A 187 8.42 6.50 32.14
N ARG A 188 7.97 5.24 32.26
CA ARG A 188 7.77 4.33 31.11
C ARG A 188 6.85 4.93 30.03
N CYS A 189 5.83 5.66 30.43
CA CYS A 189 4.90 6.32 29.52
C CYS A 189 5.60 7.48 28.77
N GLN A 190 6.42 8.28 29.48
CA GLN A 190 7.20 9.35 28.87
C GLN A 190 8.24 8.79 27.87
N VAL A 191 8.92 7.70 28.21
CA VAL A 191 9.83 7.01 27.29
C VAL A 191 9.09 6.54 26.04
N LEU A 192 7.88 5.96 26.19
CA LEU A 192 7.08 5.51 25.04
C LEU A 192 6.71 6.67 24.11
N PHE A 193 6.17 7.77 24.65
CA PHE A 193 5.66 8.87 23.83
C PHE A 193 6.72 9.83 23.33
N HIS A 194 7.84 10.04 24.07
CA HIS A 194 8.85 11.03 23.71
C HIS A 194 10.13 10.43 23.10
N VAL A 195 10.36 9.12 23.23
CA VAL A 195 11.54 8.47 22.67
C VAL A 195 11.13 7.44 21.62
N ILE A 196 10.32 6.43 22.02
CA ILE A 196 10.02 5.29 21.16
C ILE A 196 9.09 5.69 20.02
N LEU A 197 8.01 6.41 20.30
CA LEU A 197 7.03 6.78 19.26
C LEU A 197 7.65 7.70 18.20
N PRO A 198 8.40 8.77 18.51
CA PRO A 198 9.09 9.57 17.51
C PRO A 198 10.11 8.76 16.68
N ALA A 199 10.87 7.86 17.33
CA ALA A 199 11.78 6.98 16.62
C ALA A 199 11.06 5.97 15.70
N ALA A 200 9.85 5.55 16.07
CA ALA A 200 9.04 4.60 15.31
C ALA A 200 8.30 5.23 14.13
N LEU A 201 8.09 6.55 14.11
CA LEU A 201 7.30 7.24 13.09
C LEU A 201 7.71 6.93 11.64
N PRO A 202 9.01 6.90 11.27
CA PRO A 202 9.43 6.58 9.91
C PRO A 202 8.94 5.21 9.43
N GLU A 203 9.06 4.20 10.30
CA GLU A 203 8.63 2.83 10.01
C GLU A 203 7.10 2.70 9.98
N ILE A 204 6.40 3.39 10.90
CA ILE A 204 4.93 3.43 10.92
C ILE A 204 4.39 4.02 9.62
N LEU A 205 4.90 5.17 9.18
CA LEU A 205 4.44 5.82 7.96
C LEU A 205 4.76 5.00 6.70
N THR A 206 5.92 4.33 6.67
CA THR A 206 6.25 3.35 5.62
C THR A 206 5.25 2.19 5.64
N GLY A 207 4.94 1.66 6.83
CA GLY A 207 3.93 0.61 7.02
C GLY A 207 2.53 1.05 6.60
N MET A 208 2.14 2.29 6.86
CA MET A 208 0.87 2.87 6.40
C MET A 208 0.77 2.89 4.87
N ARG A 209 1.84 3.24 4.18
CA ARG A 209 1.89 3.18 2.71
C ARG A 209 1.75 1.77 2.16
N ILE A 210 2.44 0.81 2.77
CA ILE A 210 2.33 -0.60 2.38
C ILE A 210 0.90 -1.10 2.64
N ALA A 211 0.35 -0.83 3.81
CA ALA A 211 -0.98 -1.26 4.21
C ALA A 211 -2.08 -0.71 3.29
N ILE A 212 -2.00 0.57 2.89
CA ILE A 212 -3.00 1.14 1.99
C ILE A 212 -2.95 0.51 0.59
N GLY A 213 -1.78 0.10 0.12
CA GLY A 213 -1.64 -0.67 -1.12
C GLY A 213 -2.38 -2.02 -1.04
N PHE A 214 -2.22 -2.75 0.07
CA PHE A 214 -3.01 -3.96 0.34
C PHE A 214 -4.50 -3.66 0.47
N GLY A 215 -4.86 -2.53 1.08
CA GLY A 215 -6.25 -2.07 1.20
C GLY A 215 -6.91 -1.86 -0.15
N TRP A 216 -6.25 -1.18 -1.09
CA TRP A 216 -6.79 -0.96 -2.45
C TRP A 216 -6.98 -2.25 -3.24
N THR A 217 -6.00 -3.15 -3.22
CA THR A 217 -6.12 -4.45 -3.91
C THR A 217 -7.27 -5.29 -3.33
N THR A 218 -7.37 -5.30 -2.01
CA THR A 218 -8.44 -6.03 -1.30
C THR A 218 -9.81 -5.40 -1.51
N LEU A 219 -9.91 -4.05 -1.56
CA LEU A 219 -11.15 -3.36 -1.88
C LEU A 219 -11.71 -3.81 -3.23
N VAL A 220 -10.89 -3.73 -4.29
CA VAL A 220 -11.32 -4.10 -5.64
C VAL A 220 -11.84 -5.54 -5.64
N ALA A 221 -11.12 -6.45 -5.02
CA ALA A 221 -11.50 -7.84 -4.92
C ALA A 221 -12.82 -8.05 -4.14
N ALA A 222 -13.01 -7.35 -3.02
CA ALA A 222 -14.26 -7.40 -2.26
C ALA A 222 -15.45 -6.83 -3.05
N GLU A 223 -15.22 -5.77 -3.80
CA GLU A 223 -16.26 -5.14 -4.62
C GLU A 223 -16.67 -5.98 -5.82
N LEU A 224 -15.74 -6.72 -6.44
CA LEU A 224 -16.05 -7.64 -7.53
C LEU A 224 -17.06 -8.72 -7.10
N ILE A 225 -17.02 -9.17 -5.86
CA ILE A 225 -17.80 -10.32 -5.38
C ILE A 225 -19.06 -9.88 -4.63
N ALA A 226 -18.95 -8.85 -3.78
CA ALA A 226 -19.95 -8.57 -2.76
C ALA A 226 -20.54 -7.15 -2.80
N ALA A 227 -20.25 -6.34 -3.82
CA ALA A 227 -20.76 -4.98 -3.87
C ALA A 227 -21.88 -4.77 -4.89
N THR A 228 -22.78 -3.82 -4.60
CA THR A 228 -23.77 -3.30 -5.54
C THR A 228 -23.36 -1.93 -6.11
N VAL A 229 -22.38 -1.29 -5.48
CA VAL A 229 -21.80 0.01 -5.85
C VAL A 229 -20.34 0.04 -5.49
N GLY A 230 -19.51 0.59 -6.37
CA GLY A 230 -18.08 0.73 -6.20
C GLY A 230 -17.36 0.65 -7.55
N LEU A 231 -16.09 1.04 -7.57
CA LEU A 231 -15.27 1.01 -8.79
C LEU A 231 -15.02 -0.43 -9.28
N GLY A 232 -14.79 -1.38 -8.37
CA GLY A 232 -14.65 -2.79 -8.69
C GLY A 232 -15.95 -3.37 -9.23
N GLN A 233 -17.10 -3.01 -8.64
CA GLN A 233 -18.41 -3.43 -9.12
C GLN A 233 -18.72 -2.88 -10.51
N LEU A 234 -18.34 -1.63 -10.81
CA LEU A 234 -18.48 -1.05 -12.15
C LEU A 234 -17.72 -1.88 -13.19
N VAL A 235 -16.47 -2.28 -12.87
CA VAL A 235 -15.64 -3.13 -13.72
C VAL A 235 -16.30 -4.51 -13.92
N MET A 236 -16.80 -5.12 -12.84
CA MET A 236 -17.43 -6.45 -12.90
C MET A 236 -18.71 -6.43 -13.73
N ASN A 237 -19.57 -5.45 -13.52
CA ASN A 237 -20.77 -5.28 -14.34
C ASN A 237 -20.42 -5.13 -15.83
N ALA A 238 -19.48 -4.25 -16.15
CA ALA A 238 -19.04 -4.07 -17.53
C ALA A 238 -18.48 -5.36 -18.15
N SER A 239 -17.74 -6.14 -17.37
CA SER A 239 -17.19 -7.43 -17.80
C SER A 239 -18.30 -8.45 -18.15
N ASN A 240 -19.34 -8.52 -17.33
CA ASN A 240 -20.47 -9.42 -17.57
C ASN A 240 -21.22 -9.12 -18.87
N PHE A 241 -21.15 -7.89 -19.36
CA PHE A 241 -21.72 -7.45 -20.64
C PHE A 241 -20.70 -7.30 -21.77
N LEU A 242 -19.48 -7.80 -21.57
CA LEU A 242 -18.37 -7.73 -22.54
C LEU A 242 -18.05 -6.28 -23.01
N ARG A 243 -18.33 -5.29 -22.14
CA ARG A 243 -18.03 -3.86 -22.38
C ARG A 243 -16.59 -3.55 -21.96
N THR A 244 -15.65 -4.02 -22.78
CA THR A 244 -14.21 -3.89 -22.50
C THR A 244 -13.74 -2.42 -22.42
N ASP A 245 -14.43 -1.53 -23.12
CA ASP A 245 -14.22 -0.08 -23.06
C ASP A 245 -14.43 0.47 -21.63
N ILE A 246 -15.49 0.03 -20.95
CA ILE A 246 -15.80 0.41 -19.57
C ILE A 246 -14.88 -0.32 -18.58
N VAL A 247 -14.57 -1.60 -18.84
CA VAL A 247 -13.62 -2.36 -18.02
C VAL A 247 -12.26 -1.67 -17.97
N LEU A 248 -11.70 -1.34 -19.13
CA LEU A 248 -10.40 -0.67 -19.21
C LEU A 248 -10.44 0.73 -18.59
N MET A 249 -11.51 1.49 -18.85
CA MET A 249 -11.74 2.77 -18.19
C MET A 249 -11.75 2.64 -16.66
N GLY A 250 -12.50 1.68 -16.13
CA GLY A 250 -12.57 1.44 -14.68
C GLY A 250 -11.22 1.06 -14.06
N ILE A 251 -10.44 0.21 -14.73
CA ILE A 251 -9.07 -0.16 -14.31
C ILE A 251 -8.17 1.08 -14.26
N LEU A 252 -8.23 1.94 -15.29
CA LEU A 252 -7.43 3.17 -15.33
C LEU A 252 -7.85 4.13 -14.20
N VAL A 253 -9.14 4.29 -13.93
CA VAL A 253 -9.64 5.12 -12.83
C VAL A 253 -9.17 4.59 -11.48
N ILE A 254 -9.29 3.28 -11.22
CA ILE A 254 -8.78 2.65 -10.00
C ILE A 254 -7.28 2.92 -9.84
N GLY A 255 -6.50 2.74 -10.92
CA GLY A 255 -5.06 2.99 -10.91
C GLY A 255 -4.71 4.45 -10.58
N VAL A 256 -5.41 5.41 -11.20
CA VAL A 256 -5.20 6.85 -10.93
C VAL A 256 -5.56 7.19 -9.48
N VAL A 257 -6.69 6.70 -8.98
CA VAL A 257 -7.11 6.94 -7.58
C VAL A 257 -6.10 6.38 -6.59
N ALA A 258 -5.65 5.14 -6.79
CA ALA A 258 -4.64 4.51 -5.93
C ALA A 258 -3.30 5.27 -5.98
N TRP A 259 -2.89 5.71 -7.16
CA TRP A 259 -1.67 6.50 -7.35
C TRP A 259 -1.74 7.88 -6.67
N VAL A 260 -2.86 8.60 -6.82
CA VAL A 260 -3.09 9.90 -6.15
C VAL A 260 -3.06 9.73 -4.64
N PHE A 261 -3.64 8.63 -4.13
CA PHE A 261 -3.61 8.33 -2.70
C PHE A 261 -2.17 8.05 -2.22
N ASP A 262 -1.38 7.26 -2.95
CA ASP A 262 0.04 7.02 -2.62
C ASP A 262 0.86 8.32 -2.63
N LEU A 263 0.61 9.22 -3.60
CA LEU A 263 1.23 10.56 -3.61
C LEU A 263 0.86 11.37 -2.36
N GLY A 264 -0.40 11.32 -1.93
CA GLY A 264 -0.86 11.94 -0.69
C GLY A 264 -0.11 11.39 0.52
N MET A 265 0.02 10.07 0.63
CA MET A 265 0.74 9.40 1.71
C MET A 265 2.25 9.75 1.72
N ARG A 266 2.88 9.86 0.55
CA ARG A 266 4.28 10.34 0.44
C ARG A 266 4.45 11.76 0.98
N ARG A 267 3.51 12.66 0.68
CA ARG A 267 3.54 14.03 1.22
C ARG A 267 3.37 14.07 2.73
N VAL A 268 2.47 13.24 3.26
CA VAL A 268 2.28 13.07 4.71
C VAL A 268 3.58 12.55 5.34
N GLU A 269 4.18 11.50 4.79
CA GLU A 269 5.45 10.95 5.26
C GLU A 269 6.55 12.02 5.29
N HIS A 270 6.72 12.77 4.21
CA HIS A 270 7.76 13.81 4.12
C HIS A 270 7.52 14.98 5.08
N HIS A 271 6.27 15.31 5.38
CA HIS A 271 5.91 16.37 6.32
C HIS A 271 6.18 15.97 7.77
N PHE A 272 5.80 14.75 8.17
CA PHE A 272 5.91 14.28 9.56
C PHE A 272 7.29 13.73 9.91
N VAL A 273 8.09 13.30 8.92
CA VAL A 273 9.42 12.71 9.14
C VAL A 273 10.45 13.34 8.18
N PRO A 274 10.74 14.67 8.32
CA PRO A 274 11.70 15.36 7.46
C PRO A 274 13.16 14.92 7.67
N TRP A 275 13.44 14.17 8.75
CA TRP A 275 14.76 13.65 9.09
C TRP A 275 15.07 12.27 8.49
N LYS A 276 14.10 11.61 7.85
CA LYS A 276 14.32 10.30 7.19
C LYS A 276 15.35 10.44 6.09
N GLY A 277 16.44 9.66 6.19
CA GLY A 277 17.55 9.67 5.21
C GLY A 277 18.61 10.74 5.42
N ARG A 278 18.62 11.42 6.59
CA ARG A 278 19.66 12.37 6.98
C ARG A 278 20.57 11.87 8.11
N VAL A 279 20.43 10.60 8.50
CA VAL A 279 21.25 9.92 9.51
C VAL A 279 22.14 8.90 8.83
#